data_47234949ab88297405d39a83e96375c7
#
_entry.id   47234949ab88297405d39a83e96375c7
#
_cell.length_a   1.000
_cell.length_b   1.000
_cell.length_c   1.000
_cell.angle_alpha   90.00
_cell.angle_beta   90.00
_cell.angle_gamma   90.00
#
_symmetry.space_group_name_H-M   'P 1'
#
loop_
_entity.id
_entity.type
_entity.pdbx_description
1 polymer ?
#
loop_
_entity_poly.entity_id
_entity_poly.type
_entity_poly.pdbx_seq_one_letter_code
_entity_poly.pdbx_strand_id
1 'polypeptide(L)'
;DLRMSRGLGDVYKRQAYIKQPGVNQGKVSEQLNYGGASYLAEAVMVKRDCELAVKTGAKVDIQHISSGVAVDYVKEAKEKGANVYAEASPHHFTLTEEAVLKYGTLARMNPPLRTEEDRQRIIKGLQEGTIEIIATDHAPHSKEEKDKPLDQAPSGITGIETSLALGVTELVEKGYLSMMQLLEKMTVNPAKVYNLSLIHI
;
A
#
# COMPACT_ATOMS: atom_id res chain seq x y z
N ASP A 1 13.47 15.92 0.35
CA ASP A 1 12.03 15.73 0.20
C ASP A 1 11.77 14.69 -0.89
N LEU A 2 11.56 13.43 -0.49
CA LEU A 2 11.31 12.28 -1.37
C LEU A 2 10.04 12.43 -2.23
N ARG A 3 9.24 13.46 -1.99
CA ARG A 3 8.05 13.79 -2.79
C ARG A 3 8.36 14.47 -4.13
N MET A 4 9.60 14.88 -4.37
CA MET A 4 9.97 15.66 -5.56
C MET A 4 10.42 14.82 -6.77
N SER A 5 10.51 13.50 -6.66
CA SER A 5 10.94 12.64 -7.78
C SER A 5 9.81 12.17 -8.70
N ARG A 6 8.57 12.61 -8.47
CA ARG A 6 7.46 12.29 -9.38
C ARG A 6 7.49 13.21 -10.59
N GLY A 7 8.07 12.73 -11.69
CA GLY A 7 8.05 13.46 -12.95
C GLY A 7 6.62 13.78 -13.41
N LEU A 8 6.43 14.93 -14.10
CA LEU A 8 5.14 15.36 -14.64
C LEU A 8 4.41 14.26 -15.44
N GLY A 9 5.14 13.39 -16.15
CA GLY A 9 4.57 12.27 -16.89
C GLY A 9 3.86 11.24 -16.03
N ASP A 10 4.26 11.07 -14.76
CA ASP A 10 3.64 10.14 -13.82
C ASP A 10 2.30 10.65 -13.33
N VAL A 11 2.20 11.94 -13.08
CA VAL A 11 0.96 12.60 -12.65
C VAL A 11 -0.12 12.43 -13.72
N TYR A 12 0.18 12.70 -14.98
CA TYR A 12 -0.80 12.59 -16.06
C TYR A 12 -1.28 11.15 -16.30
N LYS A 13 -0.37 10.17 -16.32
CA LYS A 13 -0.76 8.76 -16.52
C LYS A 13 -1.64 8.25 -15.38
N ARG A 14 -1.30 8.58 -14.15
CA ARG A 14 -2.08 8.20 -12.97
C ARG A 14 -3.46 8.88 -12.95
N GLN A 15 -3.53 10.17 -13.28
CA GLN A 15 -4.78 10.94 -13.27
C GLN A 15 -5.84 10.39 -14.23
N ALA A 16 -5.43 9.80 -15.37
CA ALA A 16 -6.37 9.19 -16.31
C ALA A 16 -7.21 8.07 -15.69
N TYR A 17 -6.75 7.43 -14.60
CA TYR A 17 -7.41 6.33 -13.90
C TYR A 17 -8.04 6.74 -12.56
N ILE A 18 -8.01 8.02 -12.22
CA ILE A 18 -8.57 8.54 -10.97
C ILE A 18 -9.65 9.56 -11.30
N LYS A 19 -10.92 9.17 -11.13
CA LYS A 19 -12.05 10.09 -11.22
C LYS A 19 -12.15 10.93 -9.95
N GLN A 20 -12.09 10.25 -8.80
CA GLN A 20 -12.02 10.88 -7.48
C GLN A 20 -11.11 10.03 -6.56
N PRO A 21 -10.17 10.65 -5.83
CA PRO A 21 -9.21 9.93 -5.00
C PRO A 21 -9.81 9.44 -3.68
N GLY A 22 -9.14 8.48 -3.04
CA GLY A 22 -9.40 8.08 -1.65
C GLY A 22 -10.39 6.94 -1.47
N VAL A 23 -11.10 6.52 -2.52
CA VAL A 23 -12.00 5.37 -2.54
C VAL A 23 -11.70 4.53 -3.76
N ASN A 24 -11.75 3.20 -3.65
CA ASN A 24 -11.59 2.29 -4.78
C ASN A 24 -12.72 2.47 -5.80
N GLN A 25 -12.38 2.46 -7.08
CA GLN A 25 -13.39 2.43 -8.15
C GLN A 25 -13.99 1.03 -8.24
N GLY A 26 -15.26 0.88 -7.92
CA GLY A 26 -15.97 -0.38 -7.90
C GLY A 26 -17.34 -0.27 -7.23
N LYS A 27 -17.85 -1.37 -6.71
CA LYS A 27 -19.20 -1.44 -6.12
C LYS A 27 -19.45 -0.40 -5.03
N VAL A 28 -18.47 -0.19 -4.14
CA VAL A 28 -18.59 0.77 -3.03
C VAL A 28 -18.63 2.20 -3.55
N SER A 29 -17.78 2.57 -4.48
CA SER A 29 -17.81 3.91 -5.06
C SER A 29 -19.09 4.18 -5.85
N GLU A 30 -19.64 3.18 -6.55
CA GLU A 30 -20.92 3.27 -7.23
C GLU A 30 -22.07 3.47 -6.24
N GLN A 31 -22.10 2.71 -5.14
CA GLN A 31 -23.10 2.85 -4.08
C GLN A 31 -23.06 4.22 -3.41
N LEU A 32 -21.88 4.82 -3.29
CA LEU A 32 -21.68 6.16 -2.74
C LEU A 32 -21.90 7.27 -3.77
N ASN A 33 -22.22 6.93 -5.03
CA ASN A 33 -22.24 7.86 -6.15
C ASN A 33 -20.92 8.67 -6.25
N TYR A 34 -19.78 7.96 -6.06
CA TYR A 34 -18.44 8.53 -6.03
C TYR A 34 -17.59 7.95 -7.16
N GLY A 35 -16.78 8.78 -7.83
CA GLY A 35 -16.06 8.36 -9.03
C GLY A 35 -14.95 7.34 -8.81
N GLY A 36 -14.34 7.34 -7.64
CA GLY A 36 -13.30 6.40 -7.22
C GLY A 36 -11.98 6.50 -7.99
N ALA A 37 -11.00 5.73 -7.52
CA ALA A 37 -9.68 5.54 -8.13
C ALA A 37 -9.48 4.09 -8.55
N SER A 38 -9.30 3.83 -9.84
CA SER A 38 -9.03 2.50 -10.36
C SER A 38 -7.72 1.94 -9.83
N TYR A 39 -7.64 0.62 -9.66
CA TYR A 39 -6.39 -0.08 -9.36
C TYR A 39 -5.33 0.15 -10.43
N LEU A 40 -5.75 0.44 -11.67
CA LEU A 40 -4.85 0.75 -12.78
C LEU A 40 -3.98 1.99 -12.51
N ALA A 41 -4.46 2.94 -11.70
CA ALA A 41 -3.66 4.11 -11.32
C ALA A 41 -2.36 3.73 -10.59
N GLU A 42 -2.36 2.61 -9.86
CA GLU A 42 -1.19 2.04 -9.19
C GLU A 42 -0.49 1.03 -10.11
N ALA A 43 -1.22 0.08 -10.66
CA ALA A 43 -0.67 -1.04 -11.40
C ALA A 43 0.19 -0.62 -12.61
N VAL A 44 -0.23 0.40 -13.38
CA VAL A 44 0.57 0.87 -14.53
C VAL A 44 1.88 1.51 -14.12
N MET A 45 1.93 2.15 -12.95
CA MET A 45 3.13 2.77 -12.42
C MET A 45 4.09 1.72 -11.87
N VAL A 46 3.57 0.79 -11.08
CA VAL A 46 4.36 -0.34 -10.55
C VAL A 46 4.95 -1.17 -11.68
N LYS A 47 4.15 -1.49 -12.71
CA LYS A 47 4.64 -2.21 -13.89
C LYS A 47 5.81 -1.48 -14.55
N ARG A 48 5.66 -0.18 -14.81
CA ARG A 48 6.72 0.64 -15.42
C ARG A 48 7.99 0.61 -14.57
N ASP A 49 7.86 0.81 -13.25
CA ASP A 49 9.02 0.90 -12.36
C ASP A 49 9.72 -0.47 -12.24
N CYS A 50 8.95 -1.56 -12.21
CA CYS A 50 9.47 -2.92 -12.29
C CYS A 50 10.23 -3.18 -13.61
N GLU A 51 9.65 -2.79 -14.77
CA GLU A 51 10.31 -2.94 -16.06
C GLU A 51 11.60 -2.11 -16.16
N LEU A 52 11.62 -0.91 -15.59
CA LEU A 52 12.82 -0.08 -15.51
C LEU A 52 13.87 -0.72 -14.60
N ALA A 53 13.48 -1.25 -13.45
CA ALA A 53 14.41 -1.94 -12.55
C ALA A 53 15.06 -3.16 -13.24
N VAL A 54 14.27 -3.96 -13.98
CA VAL A 54 14.81 -5.09 -14.78
C VAL A 54 15.84 -4.61 -15.80
N LYS A 55 15.56 -3.49 -16.51
CA LYS A 55 16.43 -2.98 -17.58
C LYS A 55 17.70 -2.30 -17.08
N THR A 56 17.63 -1.64 -15.95
CA THR A 56 18.71 -0.76 -15.46
C THR A 56 19.50 -1.34 -14.28
N GLY A 57 18.96 -2.37 -13.62
CA GLY A 57 19.49 -2.88 -12.35
C GLY A 57 19.26 -1.93 -11.16
N ALA A 58 18.45 -0.89 -11.33
CA ALA A 58 18.16 0.07 -10.26
C ALA A 58 17.43 -0.61 -9.09
N LYS A 59 17.78 -0.20 -7.88
CA LYS A 59 17.05 -0.58 -6.67
C LYS A 59 15.78 0.27 -6.56
N VAL A 60 14.64 -0.40 -6.47
CA VAL A 60 13.32 0.25 -6.39
C VAL A 60 12.56 -0.31 -5.20
N ASP A 61 11.89 0.54 -4.45
CA ASP A 61 10.95 0.18 -3.42
C ASP A 61 9.55 0.70 -3.76
N ILE A 62 8.59 -0.22 -3.85
CA ILE A 62 7.18 0.07 -4.14
C ILE A 62 6.47 0.27 -2.81
N GLN A 63 6.21 1.53 -2.48
CA GLN A 63 5.61 1.92 -1.21
C GLN A 63 4.11 1.63 -1.16
N HIS A 64 3.59 1.28 0.03
CA HIS A 64 2.15 1.12 0.37
C HIS A 64 1.31 0.46 -0.74
N ILE A 65 1.77 -0.70 -1.22
CA ILE A 65 1.08 -1.43 -2.29
C ILE A 65 -0.34 -1.83 -1.87
N SER A 66 -1.33 -1.58 -2.73
CA SER A 66 -2.73 -1.83 -2.41
C SER A 66 -3.42 -2.80 -3.37
N SER A 67 -2.93 -2.90 -4.60
CA SER A 67 -3.53 -3.73 -5.66
C SER A 67 -2.83 -5.09 -5.78
N GLY A 68 -3.62 -6.15 -5.85
CA GLY A 68 -3.11 -7.50 -6.10
C GLY A 68 -2.38 -7.64 -7.44
N VAL A 69 -2.84 -6.93 -8.48
CA VAL A 69 -2.15 -6.90 -9.78
C VAL A 69 -0.75 -6.26 -9.66
N ALA A 70 -0.61 -5.24 -8.82
CA ALA A 70 0.69 -4.62 -8.58
C ALA A 70 1.64 -5.59 -7.84
N VAL A 71 1.13 -6.40 -6.92
CA VAL A 71 1.92 -7.48 -6.26
C VAL A 71 2.45 -8.48 -7.29
N ASP A 72 1.64 -8.85 -8.29
CA ASP A 72 2.10 -9.77 -9.35
C ASP A 72 3.23 -9.16 -10.18
N TYR A 73 3.15 -7.87 -10.54
CA TYR A 73 4.23 -7.21 -11.27
C TYR A 73 5.54 -7.16 -10.48
N VAL A 74 5.46 -6.95 -9.16
CA VAL A 74 6.65 -7.04 -8.29
C VAL A 74 7.22 -8.46 -8.30
N LYS A 75 6.37 -9.48 -8.16
CA LYS A 75 6.78 -10.89 -8.20
C LYS A 75 7.48 -11.24 -9.52
N GLU A 76 6.85 -10.91 -10.65
CA GLU A 76 7.44 -11.14 -11.97
C GLU A 76 8.80 -10.44 -12.17
N ALA A 77 8.95 -9.22 -11.66
CA ALA A 77 10.20 -8.49 -11.73
C ALA A 77 11.31 -9.17 -10.92
N LYS A 78 10.98 -9.65 -9.71
CA LYS A 78 11.91 -10.41 -8.86
C LYS A 78 12.34 -11.73 -9.50
N GLU A 79 11.41 -12.46 -10.12
CA GLU A 79 11.71 -13.68 -10.87
C GLU A 79 12.67 -13.44 -12.05
N LYS A 80 12.65 -12.22 -12.62
CA LYS A 80 13.60 -11.76 -13.64
C LYS A 80 14.92 -11.22 -13.06
N GLY A 81 15.12 -11.32 -11.75
CA GLY A 81 16.32 -10.88 -11.06
C GLY A 81 16.42 -9.36 -10.80
N ALA A 82 15.30 -8.63 -10.89
CA ALA A 82 15.29 -7.19 -10.60
C ALA A 82 15.44 -6.93 -9.09
N ASN A 83 16.12 -5.83 -8.76
CA ASN A 83 16.32 -5.36 -7.39
C ASN A 83 15.11 -4.52 -6.93
N VAL A 84 13.94 -5.15 -6.86
CA VAL A 84 12.66 -4.53 -6.48
C VAL A 84 12.24 -5.03 -5.12
N TYR A 85 11.79 -4.13 -4.28
CA TYR A 85 11.18 -4.36 -2.96
C TYR A 85 9.76 -3.80 -2.95
N ALA A 86 8.95 -4.24 -1.99
CA ALA A 86 7.59 -3.72 -1.81
C ALA A 86 7.22 -3.63 -0.33
N GLU A 87 6.39 -2.64 -0.02
CA GLU A 87 5.84 -2.41 1.31
C GLU A 87 4.33 -2.57 1.32
N ALA A 88 3.78 -3.14 2.39
CA ALA A 88 2.34 -3.12 2.67
C ALA A 88 2.05 -2.34 3.94
N SER A 89 0.98 -1.55 3.95
CA SER A 89 0.53 -0.86 5.15
C SER A 89 -0.51 -1.69 5.92
N PRO A 90 -0.55 -1.59 7.26
CA PRO A 90 -1.46 -2.37 8.09
C PRO A 90 -2.93 -2.28 7.64
N HIS A 91 -3.39 -1.12 7.24
CA HIS A 91 -4.76 -0.92 6.78
C HIS A 91 -5.07 -1.66 5.47
N HIS A 92 -4.08 -1.92 4.59
CA HIS A 92 -4.27 -2.64 3.34
C HIS A 92 -4.36 -4.17 3.50
N PHE A 93 -3.83 -4.75 4.56
CA PHE A 93 -4.05 -6.18 4.86
C PHE A 93 -5.14 -6.43 5.91
N THR A 94 -5.67 -5.36 6.57
CA THR A 94 -6.72 -5.45 7.59
C THR A 94 -8.11 -5.12 7.03
N LEU A 95 -8.22 -4.07 6.22
CA LEU A 95 -9.48 -3.48 5.77
C LEU A 95 -9.69 -3.67 4.26
N THR A 96 -10.97 -3.62 3.86
CA THR A 96 -11.41 -3.60 2.46
C THR A 96 -12.14 -2.30 2.15
N GLU A 97 -12.47 -2.07 0.87
CA GLU A 97 -13.25 -0.91 0.41
C GLU A 97 -14.59 -0.74 1.16
N GLU A 98 -15.16 -1.82 1.68
CA GLU A 98 -16.40 -1.81 2.45
C GLU A 98 -16.28 -1.01 3.76
N ALA A 99 -15.06 -0.83 4.27
CA ALA A 99 -14.80 0.00 5.44
C ALA A 99 -15.26 1.45 5.22
N VAL A 100 -15.28 1.95 3.97
CA VAL A 100 -15.76 3.30 3.65
C VAL A 100 -17.26 3.43 3.91
N LEU A 101 -18.05 2.38 3.67
CA LEU A 101 -19.49 2.39 3.99
C LEU A 101 -19.74 2.47 5.49
N LYS A 102 -18.87 1.86 6.29
CA LYS A 102 -19.01 1.79 7.75
C LYS A 102 -18.42 3.00 8.47
N TYR A 103 -17.27 3.48 8.02
CA TYR A 103 -16.47 4.47 8.72
C TYR A 103 -16.33 5.80 7.97
N GLY A 104 -16.91 5.90 6.75
CA GLY A 104 -16.89 7.12 5.94
C GLY A 104 -15.47 7.61 5.66
N THR A 105 -15.23 8.87 5.93
CA THR A 105 -13.97 9.57 5.71
C THR A 105 -12.80 9.03 6.53
N LEU A 106 -13.05 8.37 7.66
CA LEU A 106 -12.02 7.71 8.46
C LEU A 106 -11.35 6.56 7.70
N ALA A 107 -12.07 5.94 6.74
CA ALA A 107 -11.56 4.90 5.86
C ALA A 107 -11.09 5.42 4.49
N ARG A 108 -11.00 6.75 4.33
CA ARG A 108 -10.46 7.36 3.12
C ARG A 108 -8.95 7.32 3.11
N MET A 109 -8.36 6.51 2.20
CA MET A 109 -6.92 6.22 2.11
C MET A 109 -6.36 6.59 0.72
N ASN A 110 -5.04 6.71 0.63
CA ASN A 110 -4.33 6.86 -0.65
C ASN A 110 -2.96 6.13 -0.59
N PRO A 111 -2.85 4.97 -1.27
CA PRO A 111 -3.84 4.30 -2.13
C PRO A 111 -5.11 3.91 -1.38
N PRO A 112 -6.27 3.82 -2.09
CA PRO A 112 -7.51 3.45 -1.41
C PRO A 112 -7.51 1.99 -0.93
N LEU A 113 -8.32 1.72 0.07
CA LEU A 113 -8.65 0.35 0.46
C LEU A 113 -9.30 -0.35 -0.75
N ARG A 114 -8.88 -1.57 -1.05
CA ARG A 114 -9.29 -2.34 -2.22
C ARG A 114 -10.26 -3.45 -1.87
N THR A 115 -10.49 -4.33 -2.82
CA THR A 115 -11.35 -5.50 -2.66
C THR A 115 -10.76 -6.53 -1.69
N GLU A 116 -11.58 -7.48 -1.25
CA GLU A 116 -11.11 -8.62 -0.45
C GLU A 116 -10.10 -9.47 -1.23
N GLU A 117 -10.27 -9.60 -2.54
CA GLU A 117 -9.30 -10.30 -3.40
C GLU A 117 -7.93 -9.62 -3.38
N ASP A 118 -7.87 -8.30 -3.52
CA ASP A 118 -6.63 -7.54 -3.41
C ASP A 118 -5.98 -7.71 -2.04
N ARG A 119 -6.79 -7.62 -0.96
CA ARG A 119 -6.33 -7.83 0.41
C ARG A 119 -5.69 -9.20 0.61
N GLN A 120 -6.32 -10.26 0.10
CA GLN A 120 -5.77 -11.62 0.18
C GLN A 120 -4.47 -11.76 -0.63
N ARG A 121 -4.36 -11.09 -1.77
CA ARG A 121 -3.12 -11.12 -2.57
C ARG A 121 -1.98 -10.36 -1.88
N ILE A 122 -2.26 -9.29 -1.15
CA ILE A 122 -1.27 -8.61 -0.29
C ILE A 122 -0.79 -9.55 0.82
N ILE A 123 -1.72 -10.22 1.54
CA ILE A 123 -1.38 -11.19 2.58
C ILE A 123 -0.51 -12.32 2.00
N LYS A 124 -0.89 -12.85 0.85
CA LYS A 124 -0.10 -13.87 0.15
C LYS A 124 1.29 -13.36 -0.25
N GLY A 125 1.38 -12.13 -0.74
CA GLY A 125 2.65 -11.47 -1.05
C GLY A 125 3.57 -11.34 0.18
N LEU A 126 2.99 -11.04 1.35
CA LEU A 126 3.70 -11.03 2.62
C LEU A 126 4.18 -12.44 3.01
N GLN A 127 3.36 -13.48 2.83
CA GLN A 127 3.74 -14.87 3.14
C GLN A 127 4.86 -15.39 2.24
N GLU A 128 4.77 -15.14 0.95
CA GLU A 128 5.71 -15.64 -0.07
C GLU A 128 7.02 -14.82 -0.12
N GLY A 129 7.09 -13.68 0.57
CA GLY A 129 8.24 -12.79 0.54
C GLY A 129 8.31 -11.89 -0.70
N THR A 130 7.24 -11.80 -1.48
CA THR A 130 7.10 -10.81 -2.55
C THR A 130 7.03 -9.40 -1.99
N ILE A 131 6.39 -9.25 -0.83
CA ILE A 131 6.35 -8.03 -0.02
C ILE A 131 7.22 -8.26 1.21
N GLU A 132 8.32 -7.51 1.30
CA GLU A 132 9.30 -7.69 2.38
C GLU A 132 9.03 -6.83 3.59
N ILE A 133 8.37 -5.70 3.42
CA ILE A 133 8.29 -4.64 4.42
C ILE A 133 6.85 -4.40 4.82
N ILE A 134 6.64 -4.16 6.11
CA ILE A 134 5.41 -3.58 6.65
C ILE A 134 5.74 -2.16 7.11
N ALA A 135 5.17 -1.17 6.42
CA ALA A 135 5.34 0.24 6.71
C ALA A 135 3.99 0.86 7.10
N THR A 136 3.99 1.78 8.05
CA THR A 136 2.75 2.27 8.67
C THR A 136 1.93 3.19 7.79
N ASP A 137 2.57 3.94 6.90
CA ASP A 137 1.96 5.07 6.18
C ASP A 137 1.19 6.01 7.13
N HIS A 138 1.82 6.31 8.27
CA HIS A 138 1.23 7.12 9.34
C HIS A 138 0.92 8.54 8.86
N ALA A 139 -0.36 8.85 8.68
CA ALA A 139 -0.85 10.12 8.18
C ALA A 139 -2.02 10.63 9.04
N PRO A 140 -1.73 11.20 10.23
CA PRO A 140 -2.76 11.72 11.13
C PRO A 140 -3.41 12.98 10.57
N HIS A 141 -4.73 13.08 10.80
CA HIS A 141 -5.53 14.26 10.49
C HIS A 141 -6.43 14.58 11.67
N SER A 142 -6.76 15.86 11.84
CA SER A 142 -7.66 16.28 12.91
C SER A 142 -9.08 15.76 12.67
N LYS A 143 -9.87 15.74 13.74
CA LYS A 143 -11.29 15.37 13.64
C LYS A 143 -12.03 16.31 12.68
N GLU A 144 -11.78 17.61 12.77
CA GLU A 144 -12.41 18.63 11.93
C GLU A 144 -12.09 18.43 10.44
N GLU A 145 -10.87 17.94 10.13
CA GLU A 145 -10.49 17.61 8.76
C GLU A 145 -11.21 16.35 8.26
N LYS A 146 -11.34 15.35 9.12
CA LYS A 146 -12.01 14.09 8.78
C LYS A 146 -13.54 14.21 8.76
N ASP A 147 -14.14 15.16 9.47
CA ASP A 147 -15.58 15.41 9.49
C ASP A 147 -16.10 16.14 8.21
N LYS A 148 -15.22 16.51 7.29
CA LYS A 148 -15.58 17.08 5.99
C LYS A 148 -16.29 16.06 5.08
N PRO A 149 -17.00 16.50 4.04
CA PRO A 149 -17.52 15.62 3.00
C PRO A 149 -16.43 14.71 2.39
N LEU A 150 -16.82 13.53 1.89
CA LEU A 150 -15.88 12.50 1.41
C LEU A 150 -14.91 13.00 0.32
N ASP A 151 -15.33 13.93 -0.53
CA ASP A 151 -14.54 14.55 -1.59
C ASP A 151 -13.53 15.58 -1.08
N GLN A 152 -13.74 16.13 0.11
CA GLN A 152 -12.93 17.20 0.70
C GLN A 152 -12.04 16.72 1.86
N ALA A 153 -12.43 15.64 2.54
CA ALA A 153 -11.66 15.09 3.64
C ALA A 153 -10.28 14.61 3.15
N PRO A 154 -9.21 14.81 3.91
CA PRO A 154 -7.90 14.27 3.56
C PRO A 154 -7.85 12.73 3.64
N SER A 155 -7.01 12.10 2.81
CA SER A 155 -6.72 10.66 2.90
C SER A 155 -5.64 10.42 3.95
N GLY A 156 -5.77 9.38 4.74
CA GLY A 156 -4.78 8.95 5.71
C GLY A 156 -5.38 8.43 7.02
N ILE A 157 -4.57 7.70 7.76
CA ILE A 157 -4.91 7.07 9.04
C ILE A 157 -3.70 7.07 9.95
N THR A 158 -3.92 7.05 11.28
CA THR A 158 -2.85 6.79 12.26
C THR A 158 -2.45 5.30 12.19
N GLY A 159 -1.16 5.01 12.29
CA GLY A 159 -0.69 3.62 12.13
C GLY A 159 0.42 3.20 13.10
N ILE A 160 1.20 4.15 13.67
CA ILE A 160 2.39 3.81 14.47
C ILE A 160 2.02 2.95 15.69
N GLU A 161 1.01 3.36 16.46
CA GLU A 161 0.62 2.66 17.70
C GLU A 161 -0.04 1.30 17.44
N THR A 162 -0.73 1.14 16.31
CA THR A 162 -1.55 -0.04 16.01
C THR A 162 -0.86 -1.06 15.10
N SER A 163 0.23 -0.67 14.43
CA SER A 163 0.87 -1.48 13.39
C SER A 163 1.27 -2.88 13.86
N LEU A 164 1.96 -2.99 14.99
CA LEU A 164 2.36 -4.29 15.53
C LEU A 164 1.15 -5.11 15.98
N ALA A 165 0.19 -4.50 16.68
CA ALA A 165 -1.02 -5.18 17.14
C ALA A 165 -1.84 -5.73 15.96
N LEU A 166 -2.04 -4.94 14.91
CA LEU A 166 -2.71 -5.40 13.67
C LEU A 166 -1.93 -6.51 12.98
N GLY A 167 -0.60 -6.41 12.91
CA GLY A 167 0.26 -7.47 12.38
C GLY A 167 0.09 -8.78 13.15
N VAL A 168 0.03 -8.73 14.48
CA VAL A 168 -0.22 -9.92 15.33
C VAL A 168 -1.61 -10.48 15.06
N THR A 169 -2.65 -9.66 15.18
CA THR A 169 -4.04 -10.11 15.06
C THR A 169 -4.39 -10.61 13.65
N GLU A 170 -3.95 -9.88 12.62
CA GLU A 170 -4.36 -10.17 11.25
C GLU A 170 -3.46 -11.18 10.54
N LEU A 171 -2.20 -11.27 10.93
CA LEU A 171 -1.23 -12.11 10.21
C LEU A 171 -0.74 -13.29 11.06
N VAL A 172 -0.41 -13.08 12.35
CA VAL A 172 0.15 -14.16 13.18
C VAL A 172 -0.95 -15.04 13.76
N GLU A 173 -1.97 -14.49 14.41
CA GLU A 173 -3.06 -15.27 15.00
C GLU A 173 -3.88 -16.03 13.95
N LYS A 174 -3.97 -15.50 12.72
CA LYS A 174 -4.61 -16.17 11.58
C LYS A 174 -3.69 -17.19 10.88
N GLY A 175 -2.45 -17.35 11.34
CA GLY A 175 -1.52 -18.36 10.82
C GLY A 175 -0.88 -18.02 9.46
N TYR A 176 -0.95 -16.77 9.03
CA TYR A 176 -0.32 -16.31 7.79
C TYR A 176 1.19 -16.13 7.93
N LEU A 177 1.65 -15.61 9.06
CA LEU A 177 3.07 -15.42 9.39
C LEU A 177 3.37 -15.96 10.79
N SER A 178 4.62 -16.35 11.03
CA SER A 178 5.11 -16.47 12.40
C SER A 178 5.41 -15.09 13.01
N MET A 179 5.47 -15.00 14.33
CA MET A 179 5.87 -13.76 15.02
C MET A 179 7.24 -13.25 14.54
N MET A 180 8.19 -14.16 14.31
CA MET A 180 9.52 -13.78 13.84
C MET A 180 9.47 -13.17 12.44
N GLN A 181 8.70 -13.77 11.52
CA GLN A 181 8.52 -13.23 10.16
C GLN A 181 7.85 -11.84 10.19
N LEU A 182 6.87 -11.63 11.07
CA LEU A 182 6.27 -10.30 11.25
C LEU A 182 7.32 -9.28 11.70
N LEU A 183 8.10 -9.60 12.73
CA LEU A 183 9.12 -8.70 13.26
C LEU A 183 10.23 -8.41 12.24
N GLU A 184 10.66 -9.41 11.47
CA GLU A 184 11.62 -9.20 10.37
C GLU A 184 11.14 -8.18 9.35
N LYS A 185 9.85 -8.26 8.96
CA LYS A 185 9.23 -7.33 8.01
C LYS A 185 9.11 -5.90 8.55
N MET A 186 9.08 -5.72 9.85
CA MET A 186 8.96 -4.41 10.50
C MET A 186 10.31 -3.83 10.95
N THR A 187 11.40 -4.61 10.93
CA THR A 187 12.70 -4.20 11.49
C THR A 187 13.88 -4.50 10.57
N VAL A 188 14.29 -5.77 10.48
CA VAL A 188 15.50 -6.20 9.77
C VAL A 188 15.39 -5.97 8.27
N ASN A 189 14.24 -6.27 7.67
CA ASN A 189 14.04 -6.12 6.24
C ASN A 189 14.12 -4.66 5.78
N PRO A 190 13.38 -3.70 6.38
CA PRO A 190 13.54 -2.30 6.03
C PRO A 190 14.97 -1.79 6.29
N ALA A 191 15.61 -2.23 7.38
CA ALA A 191 17.00 -1.85 7.64
C ALA A 191 17.96 -2.30 6.52
N LYS A 192 17.79 -3.53 6.01
CA LYS A 192 18.57 -4.04 4.85
C LYS A 192 18.27 -3.26 3.57
N VAL A 193 17.00 -2.97 3.31
CA VAL A 193 16.60 -2.24 2.09
C VAL A 193 17.16 -0.83 2.10
N TYR A 194 17.11 -0.14 3.23
CA TYR A 194 17.58 1.24 3.34
C TYR A 194 19.04 1.38 3.80
N ASN A 195 19.79 0.27 3.91
CA ASN A 195 21.18 0.23 4.39
C ASN A 195 21.35 0.88 5.78
N LEU A 196 20.40 0.65 6.67
CA LEU A 196 20.48 1.15 8.04
C LEU A 196 21.27 0.20 8.93
N SER A 197 22.17 0.77 9.75
CA SER A 197 22.85 0.00 10.78
C SER A 197 21.95 -0.18 12.00
N LEU A 198 21.67 -1.42 12.38
CA LEU A 198 20.90 -1.73 13.59
C LEU A 198 21.74 -1.63 14.87
N ILE A 199 23.08 -1.50 14.75
CA ILE A 199 24.01 -1.42 15.90
C ILE A 199 24.11 0.01 16.42
N HIS A 200 23.93 1.00 15.55
CA HIS A 200 24.13 2.42 15.86
C HIS A 200 22.83 3.18 16.17
N ILE A 201 21.72 2.48 16.25
CA ILE A 201 20.43 3.00 16.67
C ILE A 201 20.21 2.71 18.14
#